data_78c9f6e67d60db0821fb1102f5411e0d
#
_entry.id   78c9f6e67d60db0821fb1102f5411e0d
#
_cell.length_a   1.000
_cell.length_b   1.000
_cell.length_c   1.000
_cell.angle_alpha   90.00
_cell.angle_beta   90.00
_cell.angle_gamma   90.00
#
_symmetry.space_group_name_H-M   'P 1'
#
loop_
_entity.id
_entity.type
_entity.pdbx_description
1 polymer ?
#
loop_
_entity_poly.entity_id
_entity_poly.type
_entity_poly.pdbx_seq_one_letter_code
_entity_poly.pdbx_strand_id
1 'polypeptide(L)' 'PDDAFVINIGDLMARWTADRWVSTLHRVVAKPDQPKRMSLAYFYQPNWDATIVPLDGSNAYPPIQFGDYLMGKFNAASA' A
#
# COMPACT_ATOMS: atom_id res chain seq x y z
N PRO A 1 -1.52 -8.38 -20.21
CA PRO A 1 -2.67 -9.10 -20.76
C PRO A 1 -3.97 -8.42 -20.43
N ASP A 2 -4.94 -8.47 -21.34
CA ASP A 2 -6.19 -7.70 -21.24
C ASP A 2 -7.13 -8.20 -20.14
N ASP A 3 -6.97 -9.43 -19.69
CA ASP A 3 -7.85 -10.09 -18.73
C ASP A 3 -7.16 -10.43 -17.41
N ALA A 4 -6.13 -9.66 -17.07
CA ALA A 4 -5.34 -9.89 -15.86
C ALA A 4 -5.38 -8.69 -14.93
N PHE A 5 -5.04 -8.93 -13.66
CA PHE A 5 -4.85 -7.89 -12.65
C PHE A 5 -3.36 -7.71 -12.36
N VAL A 6 -2.98 -6.47 -12.05
CA VAL A 6 -1.65 -6.17 -11.52
C VAL A 6 -1.79 -5.94 -10.02
N ILE A 7 -1.03 -6.67 -9.21
CA ILE A 7 -1.06 -6.56 -7.76
C ILE A 7 0.23 -5.92 -7.27
N ASN A 8 0.08 -4.82 -6.54
CA ASN A 8 1.19 -4.12 -5.91
C ASN A 8 1.09 -4.24 -4.39
N ILE A 9 2.18 -4.60 -3.74
CA ILE A 9 2.27 -4.63 -2.30
C ILE A 9 2.51 -3.21 -1.79
N GLY A 10 1.66 -2.76 -0.87
CA GLY A 10 1.78 -1.45 -0.26
C GLY A 10 2.60 -1.47 1.02
N ASP A 11 2.88 -0.27 1.54
CA ASP A 11 3.69 -0.08 2.74
C ASP A 11 3.07 -0.75 3.98
N LEU A 12 1.73 -0.76 4.09
CA LEU A 12 1.06 -1.39 5.22
C LEU A 12 1.29 -2.90 5.24
N MET A 13 1.23 -3.56 4.08
CA MET A 13 1.47 -4.99 3.99
C MET A 13 2.94 -5.31 4.29
N ALA A 14 3.87 -4.47 3.84
CA ALA A 14 5.29 -4.62 4.19
C ALA A 14 5.48 -4.54 5.71
N ARG A 15 4.85 -3.56 6.36
CA ARG A 15 4.91 -3.40 7.82
C ARG A 15 4.30 -4.61 8.55
N TRP A 16 3.15 -5.08 8.09
CA TRP A 16 2.43 -6.19 8.70
C TRP A 16 3.20 -7.51 8.61
N THR A 17 3.93 -7.71 7.53
CA THR A 17 4.76 -8.90 7.30
C THR A 17 6.20 -8.74 7.78
N ALA A 18 6.53 -7.67 8.50
CA ALA A 18 7.89 -7.36 8.97
C ALA A 18 8.90 -7.38 7.82
N ASP A 19 8.54 -6.74 6.71
CA ASP A 19 9.33 -6.60 5.48
C ASP A 19 9.62 -7.91 4.74
N ARG A 20 8.90 -8.98 5.06
CA ARG A 20 8.96 -10.21 4.24
C ARG A 20 8.35 -9.99 2.87
N TRP A 21 7.31 -9.16 2.79
CA TRP A 21 6.75 -8.66 1.54
C TRP A 21 7.14 -7.20 1.40
N VAL A 22 7.70 -6.86 0.26
CA VAL A 22 8.31 -5.55 0.04
C VAL A 22 7.35 -4.65 -0.72
N SER A 23 7.22 -3.39 -0.25
CA SER A 23 6.50 -2.36 -0.99
C SER A 23 7.43 -1.82 -2.08
N THR A 24 7.11 -2.16 -3.32
CA THR A 24 7.91 -1.72 -4.46
C THR A 24 7.54 -0.30 -4.84
N LEU A 25 8.52 0.58 -4.93
CA LEU A 25 8.33 1.93 -5.42
C LEU A 25 7.91 1.88 -6.89
N HIS A 26 6.79 2.51 -7.20
CA HIS A 26 6.23 2.48 -8.55
C HIS A 26 5.56 3.80 -8.88
N ARG A 27 5.39 4.05 -10.17
CA ARG A 27 4.73 5.25 -10.66
C ARG A 27 4.06 4.97 -12.00
N VAL A 28 3.15 5.85 -12.39
CA VAL A 28 2.56 5.84 -13.73
C VAL A 28 3.38 6.78 -14.61
N VAL A 29 3.83 6.27 -15.74
CA VAL A 29 4.56 7.06 -16.73
C VAL A 29 3.64 7.32 -17.92
N ALA A 30 3.39 8.61 -18.20
CA ALA A 30 2.63 9.00 -19.37
C ALA A 30 3.57 9.10 -20.58
N LYS A 31 3.19 8.44 -21.68
CA LYS A 31 3.93 8.51 -22.95
C LYS A 31 3.09 9.22 -23.99
N PRO A 32 3.67 10.18 -24.75
CA PRO A 32 2.87 11.04 -25.64
C PRO A 32 2.15 10.30 -26.76
N ASP A 33 2.68 9.18 -27.21
CA ASP A 33 2.14 8.40 -28.32
C ASP A 33 1.30 7.21 -27.92
N GLN A 34 0.97 7.09 -26.63
CA GLN A 34 0.09 6.02 -26.15
C GLN A 34 -1.38 6.41 -26.29
N PRO A 35 -2.27 5.46 -26.67
CA PRO A 35 -3.69 5.72 -26.66
C PRO A 35 -4.22 5.94 -25.25
N LYS A 36 -5.36 6.60 -25.17
CA LYS A 36 -6.06 6.75 -23.90
C LYS A 36 -6.45 5.38 -23.36
N ARG A 37 -6.28 5.18 -22.04
CA ARG A 37 -6.68 3.96 -21.37
C ARG A 37 -7.28 4.28 -20.01
N MET A 38 -8.09 3.36 -19.53
CA MET A 38 -8.71 3.46 -18.22
C MET A 38 -7.91 2.61 -17.22
N SER A 39 -7.73 3.15 -16.03
CA SER A 39 -7.18 2.40 -14.89
C SER A 39 -8.18 2.40 -13.77
N LEU A 40 -8.44 1.24 -13.17
CA LEU A 40 -9.32 1.09 -12.03
C LEU A 40 -8.51 0.51 -10.88
N ALA A 41 -8.26 1.34 -9.85
CA ALA A 41 -7.53 0.92 -8.68
C ALA A 41 -8.49 0.36 -7.63
N TYR A 42 -8.16 -0.80 -7.08
CA TYR A 42 -8.89 -1.40 -5.96
C TYR A 42 -7.95 -1.49 -4.77
N PHE A 43 -8.28 -0.77 -3.70
CA PHE A 43 -7.51 -0.77 -2.47
C PHE A 43 -8.16 -1.71 -1.46
N TYR A 44 -7.44 -2.75 -1.07
CA TYR A 44 -7.88 -3.65 -0.02
C TYR A 44 -7.33 -3.16 1.30
N GLN A 45 -8.23 -2.80 2.21
CA GLN A 45 -7.87 -2.12 3.45
C GLN A 45 -8.52 -2.81 4.65
N PRO A 46 -7.84 -2.85 5.82
CA PRO A 46 -8.46 -3.31 7.05
C PRO A 46 -9.45 -2.30 7.61
N ASN A 47 -10.15 -2.67 8.67
CA ASN A 47 -11.03 -1.76 9.38
C ASN A 47 -10.24 -0.58 9.96
N TRP A 48 -10.91 0.56 10.10
CA TRP A 48 -10.29 1.79 10.57
C TRP A 48 -9.59 1.63 11.93
N ASP A 49 -10.18 0.86 12.83
CA ASP A 49 -9.69 0.61 14.18
C ASP A 49 -8.86 -0.66 14.31
N ALA A 50 -8.55 -1.32 13.21
CA ALA A 50 -7.71 -2.52 13.23
C ALA A 50 -6.31 -2.18 13.71
N THR A 51 -5.80 -2.95 14.67
CA THR A 51 -4.42 -2.80 15.15
C THR A 51 -3.49 -3.64 14.29
N ILE A 52 -2.49 -3.01 13.72
CA ILE A 52 -1.51 -3.64 12.85
C ILE A 52 -0.25 -3.91 13.64
N VAL A 53 0.07 -5.20 13.77
CA VAL A 53 1.31 -5.66 14.39
C VAL A 53 1.99 -6.62 13.44
N PRO A 54 3.34 -6.76 13.48
CA PRO A 54 3.99 -7.74 12.62
C PRO A 54 3.46 -9.15 12.87
N LEU A 55 3.11 -9.84 11.80
CA LEU A 55 2.49 -11.17 11.88
C LEU A 55 3.40 -12.24 12.45
N ASP A 56 4.71 -12.05 12.34
CA ASP A 56 5.70 -13.00 12.83
C ASP A 56 6.02 -12.82 14.31
N GLY A 57 5.33 -11.91 15.02
CA GLY A 57 5.57 -11.62 16.42
C GLY A 57 6.85 -10.85 16.70
N SER A 58 7.54 -10.36 15.67
CA SER A 58 8.76 -9.57 15.85
C SER A 58 8.46 -8.16 16.35
N ASN A 59 9.50 -7.46 16.81
CA ASN A 59 9.41 -6.06 17.21
C ASN A 59 9.91 -5.12 16.10
N ALA A 60 9.87 -5.54 14.84
CA ALA A 60 10.34 -4.75 13.71
C ALA A 60 9.60 -3.41 13.60
N TYR A 61 8.31 -3.39 13.93
CA TYR A 61 7.48 -2.19 13.93
C TYR A 61 6.60 -2.15 15.17
N PRO A 62 6.37 -0.96 15.76
CA PRO A 62 5.42 -0.83 16.87
C PRO A 62 3.97 -1.05 16.40
N PRO A 63 3.07 -1.49 17.29
CA PRO A 63 1.66 -1.58 16.95
C PRO A 63 1.09 -0.22 16.55
N ILE A 64 0.21 -0.21 15.53
CA ILE A 64 -0.45 1.00 15.07
C ILE A 64 -1.86 0.66 14.59
N GLN A 65 -2.82 1.54 14.85
CA GLN A 65 -4.15 1.41 14.25
C GLN A 65 -4.11 1.86 12.80
N PHE A 66 -4.88 1.17 11.93
CA PHE A 66 -4.88 1.47 10.51
C PHE A 66 -5.26 2.92 10.22
N GLY A 67 -6.28 3.45 10.90
CA GLY A 67 -6.69 4.84 10.70
C GLY A 67 -5.58 5.84 10.98
N ASP A 68 -4.85 5.65 12.08
CA ASP A 68 -3.71 6.51 12.44
C ASP A 68 -2.59 6.38 11.40
N TYR A 69 -2.32 5.17 10.93
CA TYR A 69 -1.33 4.94 9.89
C TYR A 69 -1.69 5.68 8.60
N LEU A 70 -2.95 5.56 8.16
CA LEU A 70 -3.42 6.18 6.93
C LEU A 70 -3.36 7.71 7.02
N MET A 71 -3.80 8.28 8.12
CA MET A 71 -3.75 9.73 8.33
C MET A 71 -2.32 10.23 8.38
N GLY A 72 -1.40 9.47 8.97
CA GLY A 72 0.02 9.81 8.96
C GLY A 72 0.58 9.88 7.55
N LYS A 73 0.20 8.95 6.68
CA LYS A 73 0.62 8.96 5.26
C LYS A 73 0.06 10.16 4.52
N PHE A 74 -1.21 10.50 4.72
CA PHE A 74 -1.83 11.68 4.09
C PHE A 74 -1.15 12.96 4.54
N ASN A 75 -0.88 13.11 5.82
CA ASN A 75 -0.22 14.30 6.36
C ASN A 75 1.20 14.46 5.82
N ALA A 76 1.94 13.36 5.70
CA ALA A 76 3.28 13.39 5.11
C ALA A 76 3.23 13.78 3.62
N ALA A 77 2.23 13.31 2.88
CA ALA A 77 2.08 13.65 1.47
C ALA A 77 1.62 15.09 1.26
N SER A 78 0.93 15.68 2.24
CA SER A 78 0.39 17.04 2.15
C SER A 78 1.36 18.11 2.65
N ALA A 79 2.43 17.70 3.29
CA ALA A 79 3.39 18.61 3.92
C ALA A 79 4.26 19.36 2.90
#